data_d2ebee3a4e80ed07886779adfb5f9379
#
_entry.id   d2ebee3a4e80ed07886779adfb5f9379
#
_cell.length_a   1.000
_cell.length_b   1.000
_cell.length_c   1.000
_cell.angle_alpha   90.00
_cell.angle_beta   90.00
_cell.angle_gamma   90.00
#
_symmetry.space_group_name_H-M   'P 1'
#
loop_
_entity.id
_entity.type
_entity.pdbx_description
1 polymer ?
#
loop_
_entity_poly.entity_id
_entity_poly.type
_entity_poly.pdbx_seq_one_letter_code
_entity_poly.pdbx_strand_id
1 'polypeptide(L)'
;MSTKSKLLAMTENLQLPEDSPAAARAAATPGPTPTEGQPADNVQQPRTKFPPVATGAAPRTGPGQMLQFRGQMLAVEGELGKLRDRLKEHEGSTPTRKLDPQAVVPSRWANRHPDSFSTAEFARLKQAIELAGGNVQPISVRVLIDQPGRYEIVFGHRRHRACSELGIPVLATIDASAVSDHELFSAMDRENRERADLSPYEQGTMYRRALDEKLYPSNRRLAEALGVSHTWVANVLLVADLPAPVVECFRSPLEIQHRHAKSIASALETDRKGVLRRAEKLRAQERPKAAAAVVAALVGTSNVAAEPAHQPLEVDGTQVGRWSRDGAGRLTVQIEAAHLNDDRHLAVLKSIAAALKV
;
A
#
# COMPACT_ATOMS: atom_id res chain seq x y z
N MET A 1 -0.19 -50.54 31.61
CA MET A 1 0.62 -49.66 32.48
C MET A 1 -0.30 -48.56 33.01
N SER A 2 -0.38 -48.45 34.34
CA SER A 2 -1.36 -47.62 35.06
C SER A 2 -1.06 -46.15 34.91
N THR A 3 -2.09 -45.32 34.80
CA THR A 3 -2.06 -43.83 34.71
C THR A 3 -1.28 -43.17 35.84
N LYS A 4 -1.13 -43.86 36.96
CA LYS A 4 -0.32 -43.42 38.12
C LYS A 4 1.18 -43.37 37.84
N SER A 5 1.69 -44.26 36.99
CA SER A 5 3.12 -44.35 36.64
C SER A 5 3.56 -43.23 35.68
N LYS A 6 2.61 -42.70 34.86
CA LYS A 6 2.87 -41.59 33.94
C LYS A 6 2.93 -40.21 34.64
N LEU A 7 2.19 -40.05 35.72
CA LEU A 7 2.18 -38.81 36.52
C LEU A 7 3.44 -38.68 37.40
N LEU A 8 3.99 -39.75 37.92
CA LEU A 8 5.24 -39.74 38.69
C LEU A 8 6.46 -39.39 37.81
N ALA A 9 6.49 -39.84 36.57
CA ALA A 9 7.60 -39.53 35.63
C ALA A 9 7.60 -38.07 35.14
N MET A 10 6.51 -37.32 35.29
CA MET A 10 6.41 -35.91 34.90
C MET A 10 6.80 -34.94 36.04
N THR A 11 6.92 -35.42 37.26
CA THR A 11 7.25 -34.60 38.45
C THR A 11 8.74 -34.70 38.88
N GLU A 12 9.51 -35.63 38.31
CA GLU A 12 10.92 -35.85 38.70
C GLU A 12 11.90 -34.76 38.20
N ASN A 13 11.45 -33.84 37.34
CA ASN A 13 12.29 -32.75 36.79
C ASN A 13 11.84 -31.34 37.16
N LEU A 14 11.03 -31.15 38.19
CA LEU A 14 10.66 -29.82 38.66
C LEU A 14 11.67 -29.39 39.76
N GLN A 15 12.71 -28.69 39.35
CA GLN A 15 13.59 -27.94 40.25
C GLN A 15 12.89 -26.63 40.64
N LEU A 16 12.51 -26.54 41.93
CA LEU A 16 12.10 -25.30 42.54
C LEU A 16 13.35 -24.43 42.79
N PRO A 17 13.31 -23.11 42.54
CA PRO A 17 14.40 -22.23 42.89
C PRO A 17 14.52 -22.16 44.42
N GLU A 18 15.72 -22.43 44.93
CA GLU A 18 16.07 -22.33 46.37
C GLU A 18 16.02 -20.89 46.85
N ASP A 19 15.37 -20.70 47.98
CA ASP A 19 15.35 -19.46 48.74
C ASP A 19 16.77 -19.01 49.13
N SER A 20 17.16 -17.81 48.80
CA SER A 20 18.35 -17.15 49.35
C SER A 20 18.02 -16.47 50.67
N PRO A 21 18.85 -16.71 51.69
CA PRO A 21 18.57 -16.23 53.06
C PRO A 21 18.94 -14.75 53.28
N ALA A 22 18.18 -14.16 54.16
CA ALA A 22 18.41 -12.86 54.76
C ALA A 22 19.78 -12.73 55.45
N ALA A 23 20.37 -11.56 55.33
CA ALA A 23 21.07 -10.89 56.43
C ALA A 23 21.58 -9.52 56.01
N ALA A 24 21.18 -8.46 56.61
CA ALA A 24 22.03 -7.75 57.55
C ALA A 24 21.36 -6.42 57.94
N ARG A 25 21.09 -6.31 59.22
CA ARG A 25 20.82 -5.06 59.92
C ARG A 25 22.03 -4.13 59.82
N ALA A 26 21.80 -2.85 59.49
CA ALA A 26 22.64 -1.76 59.97
C ALA A 26 21.82 -0.46 60.05
N ALA A 27 21.65 -0.06 61.29
CA ALA A 27 21.72 1.25 61.92
C ALA A 27 21.06 2.47 61.22
N ALA A 28 20.13 3.01 61.99
CA ALA A 28 19.48 4.29 61.78
C ALA A 28 20.40 5.49 62.01
N THR A 29 20.20 6.56 61.25
CA THR A 29 20.49 7.94 61.64
C THR A 29 19.42 8.88 61.11
N PRO A 30 18.96 9.90 61.82
CA PRO A 30 17.71 10.62 61.56
C PRO A 30 17.89 11.92 60.78
N GLY A 31 16.86 12.25 59.99
CA GLY A 31 16.31 13.47 59.48
C GLY A 31 17.14 14.49 58.75
N PRO A 32 16.57 15.34 57.99
CA PRO A 32 15.62 16.37 58.39
C PRO A 32 14.34 16.53 57.50
N THR A 33 13.42 17.28 58.09
CA THR A 33 12.07 17.66 57.73
C THR A 33 11.89 18.35 56.36
N PRO A 34 10.66 18.42 55.83
CA PRO A 34 10.34 18.63 54.43
C PRO A 34 10.17 20.11 54.06
N THR A 35 10.48 20.43 52.83
CA THR A 35 10.08 21.68 52.15
C THR A 35 9.06 21.36 51.07
N GLU A 36 7.94 22.06 51.13
CA GLU A 36 6.86 22.07 50.18
C GLU A 36 7.32 22.48 48.76
N GLY A 37 6.72 21.89 47.75
CA GLY A 37 6.65 22.55 46.47
C GLY A 37 6.62 21.67 45.26
N GLN A 38 5.41 21.45 44.74
CA GLN A 38 5.01 21.24 43.35
C GLN A 38 4.79 19.82 42.83
N PRO A 39 3.80 19.65 41.92
CA PRO A 39 3.15 18.38 41.68
C PRO A 39 3.88 17.61 40.56
N ALA A 40 4.25 16.40 40.86
CA ALA A 40 4.76 15.44 39.93
C ALA A 40 3.61 14.74 39.21
N ASP A 41 3.76 14.67 37.89
CA ASP A 41 2.93 13.97 36.92
C ASP A 41 2.46 12.59 37.38
N ASN A 42 1.16 12.44 37.29
CA ASN A 42 0.39 11.26 37.66
C ASN A 42 0.57 10.14 36.61
N VAL A 43 1.65 9.38 36.71
CA VAL A 43 1.73 8.08 36.07
C VAL A 43 0.78 7.15 36.83
N GLN A 44 -0.42 7.01 36.30
CA GLN A 44 -1.38 6.03 36.78
C GLN A 44 -0.84 4.61 36.53
N GLN A 45 -0.23 4.04 37.56
CA GLN A 45 -0.08 2.58 37.64
C GLN A 45 -1.48 1.96 37.58
N PRO A 46 -1.68 0.87 36.84
CA PRO A 46 -2.96 0.18 36.81
C PRO A 46 -3.26 -0.29 38.24
N ARG A 47 -4.19 0.40 38.89
CA ARG A 47 -4.73 -0.06 40.18
C ARG A 47 -5.50 -1.34 39.88
N THR A 48 -4.92 -2.47 40.23
CA THR A 48 -5.67 -3.71 40.42
C THR A 48 -6.73 -3.43 41.47
N LYS A 49 -7.94 -3.19 41.02
CA LYS A 49 -9.12 -3.10 41.89
C LYS A 49 -9.46 -4.50 42.37
N PHE A 50 -8.69 -5.03 43.30
CA PHE A 50 -9.23 -6.06 44.16
C PHE A 50 -10.33 -5.41 44.98
N PRO A 51 -11.52 -5.99 45.10
CA PRO A 51 -12.54 -5.49 45.97
C PRO A 51 -11.93 -5.38 47.39
N PRO A 52 -12.21 -4.28 48.12
CA PRO A 52 -11.67 -4.14 49.48
C PRO A 52 -12.05 -5.37 50.27
N VAL A 53 -11.04 -6.06 50.77
CA VAL A 53 -11.26 -7.15 51.71
C VAL A 53 -12.02 -6.48 52.88
N ALA A 54 -13.29 -6.85 53.04
CA ALA A 54 -14.07 -6.38 54.16
C ALA A 54 -13.27 -6.72 55.42
N THR A 55 -12.94 -5.70 56.20
CA THR A 55 -12.25 -5.82 57.50
C THR A 55 -13.19 -6.44 58.53
N GLY A 56 -13.84 -7.54 58.17
CA GLY A 56 -14.52 -8.43 59.08
C GLY A 56 -13.50 -9.44 59.58
N ALA A 57 -13.46 -9.64 60.90
CA ALA A 57 -12.59 -10.61 61.54
C ALA A 57 -12.58 -11.93 60.78
N ALA A 58 -11.38 -12.41 60.38
CA ALA A 58 -11.25 -13.66 59.65
C ALA A 58 -11.95 -14.78 60.42
N PRO A 59 -12.76 -15.60 59.77
CA PRO A 59 -13.49 -16.68 60.49
C PRO A 59 -12.50 -17.62 61.12
N ARG A 60 -12.65 -17.79 62.46
CA ARG A 60 -11.75 -18.63 63.27
C ARG A 60 -12.09 -20.11 63.26
N THR A 61 -13.17 -20.51 62.58
CA THR A 61 -13.60 -21.90 62.50
C THR A 61 -13.33 -22.47 61.11
N GLY A 62 -12.92 -23.73 61.00
CA GLY A 62 -12.65 -24.40 59.73
C GLY A 62 -13.78 -24.31 58.70
N PRO A 63 -15.06 -24.47 59.05
CA PRO A 63 -16.20 -24.29 58.17
C PRO A 63 -16.33 -22.85 57.65
N GLY A 64 -16.05 -21.83 58.47
CA GLY A 64 -16.12 -20.43 58.08
C GLY A 64 -15.03 -20.03 57.11
N GLN A 65 -13.82 -20.56 57.27
CA GLN A 65 -12.72 -20.36 56.31
C GLN A 65 -13.03 -21.01 54.99
N MET A 66 -13.65 -22.18 54.98
CA MET A 66 -14.02 -22.90 53.75
C MET A 66 -15.12 -22.16 52.95
N LEU A 67 -16.10 -21.56 53.66
CA LEU A 67 -17.13 -20.72 53.04
C LEU A 67 -16.53 -19.44 52.43
N GLN A 68 -15.59 -18.80 53.12
CA GLN A 68 -14.88 -17.62 52.63
C GLN A 68 -14.04 -17.96 51.40
N PHE A 69 -13.30 -19.07 51.43
CA PHE A 69 -12.52 -19.56 50.27
C PHE A 69 -13.41 -19.87 49.07
N ARG A 70 -14.57 -20.53 49.29
CA ARG A 70 -15.54 -20.79 48.24
C ARG A 70 -16.13 -19.53 47.65
N GLY A 71 -16.42 -18.52 48.48
CA GLY A 71 -16.85 -17.19 48.05
C GLY A 71 -15.80 -16.49 47.16
N GLN A 72 -14.53 -16.58 47.55
CA GLN A 72 -13.42 -16.04 46.74
C GLN A 72 -13.25 -16.79 45.42
N MET A 73 -13.34 -18.12 45.42
CA MET A 73 -13.30 -18.91 44.16
C MET A 73 -14.43 -18.52 43.22
N LEU A 74 -15.67 -18.43 43.70
CA LEU A 74 -16.81 -18.00 42.89
C LEU A 74 -16.65 -16.58 42.30
N ALA A 75 -16.07 -15.66 43.10
CA ALA A 75 -15.78 -14.31 42.62
C ALA A 75 -14.72 -14.30 41.52
N VAL A 76 -13.64 -15.08 41.67
CA VAL A 76 -12.59 -15.23 40.66
C VAL A 76 -13.13 -15.92 39.39
N GLU A 77 -13.94 -16.98 39.53
CA GLU A 77 -14.60 -17.63 38.39
C GLU A 77 -15.54 -16.67 37.67
N GLY A 78 -16.28 -15.83 38.40
CA GLY A 78 -17.12 -14.80 37.81
C GLY A 78 -16.33 -13.72 37.05
N GLU A 79 -15.18 -13.30 37.57
CA GLU A 79 -14.29 -12.38 36.85
C GLU A 79 -13.66 -13.01 35.63
N LEU A 80 -13.20 -14.26 35.74
CA LEU A 80 -12.69 -15.03 34.59
C LEU A 80 -13.76 -15.22 33.50
N GLY A 81 -15.02 -15.47 33.90
CA GLY A 81 -16.14 -15.52 32.98
C GLY A 81 -16.32 -14.21 32.22
N LYS A 82 -16.40 -13.10 32.94
CA LYS A 82 -16.52 -11.74 32.34
C LYS A 82 -15.36 -11.38 31.43
N LEU A 83 -14.14 -11.76 31.78
CA LEU A 83 -12.96 -11.53 30.93
C LEU A 83 -12.99 -12.38 29.67
N ARG A 84 -13.44 -13.66 29.78
CA ARG A 84 -13.62 -14.53 28.62
C ARG A 84 -14.70 -13.99 27.67
N ASP A 85 -15.80 -13.51 28.21
CA ASP A 85 -16.89 -12.95 27.39
C ASP A 85 -16.42 -11.66 26.68
N ARG A 86 -15.69 -10.79 27.37
CA ARG A 86 -15.05 -9.62 26.72
C ARG A 86 -14.04 -10.00 25.63
N LEU A 87 -13.24 -11.05 25.88
CA LEU A 87 -12.33 -11.57 24.85
C LEU A 87 -13.10 -12.09 23.63
N LYS A 88 -14.23 -12.79 23.84
CA LYS A 88 -15.09 -13.26 22.76
C LYS A 88 -15.74 -12.10 21.97
N GLU A 89 -16.15 -11.03 22.62
CA GLU A 89 -16.65 -9.82 21.95
C GLU A 89 -15.61 -9.18 21.03
N HIS A 90 -14.31 -9.33 21.35
CA HIS A 90 -13.20 -8.86 20.55
C HIS A 90 -12.57 -9.93 19.66
N GLU A 91 -13.06 -11.17 19.71
CA GLU A 91 -12.63 -12.27 18.87
C GLU A 91 -12.97 -11.94 17.40
N GLY A 92 -11.94 -11.77 16.57
CA GLY A 92 -12.08 -11.35 15.17
C GLY A 92 -11.97 -9.83 14.93
N SER A 93 -11.88 -9.00 15.98
CA SER A 93 -11.55 -7.58 15.80
C SER A 93 -10.04 -7.40 15.67
N THR A 94 -9.62 -6.73 14.61
CA THR A 94 -8.20 -6.38 14.42
C THR A 94 -7.86 -5.16 15.29
N PRO A 95 -6.90 -5.26 16.23
CA PRO A 95 -6.58 -4.15 17.11
C PRO A 95 -6.00 -2.98 16.33
N THR A 96 -6.60 -1.80 16.50
CA THR A 96 -6.08 -0.55 15.94
C THR A 96 -5.29 0.22 17.01
N ARG A 97 -4.12 0.74 16.62
CA ARG A 97 -3.27 1.54 17.51
C ARG A 97 -2.75 2.77 16.77
N LYS A 98 -2.54 3.85 17.50
CA LYS A 98 -1.77 5.00 17.02
C LYS A 98 -0.30 4.68 17.20
N LEU A 99 0.46 4.69 16.12
CA LEU A 99 1.89 4.41 16.10
C LEU A 99 2.65 5.69 15.73
N ASP A 100 3.88 5.79 16.23
CA ASP A 100 4.82 6.78 15.73
C ASP A 100 5.18 6.44 14.27
N PRO A 101 5.04 7.35 13.29
CA PRO A 101 5.44 7.10 11.92
C PRO A 101 6.89 6.62 11.77
N GLN A 102 7.80 7.01 12.68
CA GLN A 102 9.20 6.58 12.64
C GLN A 102 9.40 5.11 13.05
N ALA A 103 8.45 4.55 13.81
CA ALA A 103 8.45 3.13 14.17
C ALA A 103 7.91 2.24 13.03
N VAL A 104 7.34 2.84 11.99
CA VAL A 104 6.73 2.14 10.86
C VAL A 104 7.60 2.32 9.62
N VAL A 105 8.11 1.22 9.08
CA VAL A 105 8.96 1.24 7.88
C VAL A 105 8.19 0.81 6.65
N PRO A 106 8.48 1.39 5.48
CA PRO A 106 7.96 0.89 4.22
C PRO A 106 8.40 -0.55 3.97
N SER A 107 7.52 -1.36 3.38
CA SER A 107 7.92 -2.69 2.93
C SER A 107 9.01 -2.61 1.86
N ARG A 108 9.94 -3.58 1.86
CA ARG A 108 10.87 -3.76 0.75
C ARG A 108 10.16 -4.05 -0.59
N TRP A 109 8.94 -4.57 -0.52
CA TRP A 109 8.07 -4.80 -1.68
C TRP A 109 7.23 -3.59 -2.06
N ALA A 110 7.38 -2.46 -1.35
CA ALA A 110 6.67 -1.23 -1.69
C ALA A 110 7.03 -0.80 -3.12
N ASN A 111 5.99 -0.52 -3.90
CA ASN A 111 6.11 -0.25 -5.33
C ASN A 111 5.87 1.22 -5.69
N ARG A 112 5.57 2.09 -4.72
CA ARG A 112 5.25 3.49 -4.99
C ARG A 112 6.48 4.28 -5.43
N HIS A 113 6.41 4.80 -6.66
CA HIS A 113 7.43 5.71 -7.17
C HIS A 113 7.39 7.04 -6.40
N PRO A 114 8.54 7.70 -6.14
CA PRO A 114 8.58 9.00 -5.46
C PRO A 114 7.65 10.05 -6.06
N ASP A 115 7.54 10.11 -7.39
CA ASP A 115 6.65 11.04 -8.10
C ASP A 115 5.17 10.89 -7.71
N SER A 116 4.75 9.71 -7.25
CA SER A 116 3.37 9.47 -6.81
C SER A 116 3.00 10.26 -5.55
N PHE A 117 4.00 10.75 -4.80
CA PHE A 117 3.82 11.61 -3.63
C PHE A 117 3.87 13.11 -3.97
N SER A 118 4.14 13.47 -5.22
CA SER A 118 4.16 14.87 -5.71
C SER A 118 2.88 15.21 -6.49
N THR A 119 1.87 14.34 -6.49
CA THR A 119 0.63 14.54 -7.22
C THR A 119 -0.37 15.39 -6.46
N ALA A 120 -1.30 16.05 -7.19
CA ALA A 120 -2.40 16.80 -6.59
C ALA A 120 -3.30 15.93 -5.70
N GLU A 121 -3.46 14.64 -6.05
CA GLU A 121 -4.22 13.67 -5.26
C GLU A 121 -3.56 13.38 -3.92
N PHE A 122 -2.23 13.31 -3.88
CA PHE A 122 -1.52 13.15 -2.62
C PHE A 122 -1.61 14.41 -1.75
N ALA A 123 -1.52 15.59 -2.34
CA ALA A 123 -1.68 16.86 -1.62
C ALA A 123 -3.09 16.98 -0.99
N ARG A 124 -4.15 16.59 -1.72
CA ARG A 124 -5.52 16.53 -1.19
C ARG A 124 -5.66 15.52 -0.04
N LEU A 125 -5.06 14.34 -0.18
CA LEU A 125 -5.06 13.33 0.88
C LEU A 125 -4.37 13.86 2.14
N LYS A 126 -3.21 14.49 2.00
CA LYS A 126 -2.46 15.08 3.11
C LYS A 126 -3.27 16.16 3.82
N GLN A 127 -3.91 17.05 3.07
CA GLN A 127 -4.79 18.09 3.60
C GLN A 127 -6.00 17.49 4.35
N ALA A 128 -6.63 16.45 3.80
CA ALA A 128 -7.74 15.77 4.47
C ALA A 128 -7.33 15.13 5.79
N ILE A 129 -6.14 14.52 5.84
CA ILE A 129 -5.57 13.92 7.07
C ILE A 129 -5.25 15.01 8.09
N GLU A 130 -4.72 16.14 7.66
CA GLU A 130 -4.42 17.29 8.53
C GLU A 130 -5.70 17.86 9.16
N LEU A 131 -6.73 18.11 8.36
CA LEU A 131 -8.04 18.60 8.83
C LEU A 131 -8.74 17.63 9.78
N ALA A 132 -8.59 16.32 9.57
CA ALA A 132 -9.16 15.29 10.46
C ALA A 132 -8.32 15.06 11.73
N GLY A 133 -7.13 15.66 11.85
CA GLY A 133 -6.20 15.42 12.96
C GLY A 133 -5.60 14.00 12.98
N GLY A 134 -5.63 13.30 11.84
CA GLY A 134 -5.10 11.93 11.66
C GLY A 134 -5.77 11.18 10.51
N ASN A 135 -5.23 10.00 10.19
CA ASN A 135 -5.85 9.14 9.20
C ASN A 135 -7.06 8.41 9.78
N VAL A 136 -8.24 8.68 9.24
CA VAL A 136 -9.51 8.04 9.67
C VAL A 136 -9.50 6.54 9.33
N GLN A 137 -9.06 6.20 8.12
CA GLN A 137 -8.90 4.81 7.72
C GLN A 137 -7.52 4.32 8.15
N PRO A 138 -7.42 3.25 8.98
CA PRO A 138 -6.12 2.74 9.43
C PRO A 138 -5.28 2.22 8.27
N ILE A 139 -3.95 2.26 8.45
CA ILE A 139 -3.03 1.49 7.63
C ILE A 139 -2.93 0.07 8.18
N SER A 140 -2.52 -0.90 7.36
CA SER A 140 -2.21 -2.25 7.84
C SER A 140 -0.70 -2.42 7.96
N VAL A 141 -0.26 -2.95 9.09
CA VAL A 141 1.16 -3.21 9.38
C VAL A 141 1.35 -4.60 9.97
N ARG A 142 2.50 -5.22 9.69
CA ARG A 142 2.96 -6.44 10.37
C ARG A 142 4.08 -6.11 11.35
N VAL A 143 4.23 -6.92 12.40
CA VAL A 143 5.33 -6.80 13.35
C VAL A 143 6.63 -7.31 12.72
N LEU A 144 7.72 -6.57 12.87
CA LEU A 144 9.05 -7.04 12.50
C LEU A 144 9.64 -7.87 13.65
N ILE A 145 9.78 -9.18 13.43
CA ILE A 145 10.27 -10.13 14.45
C ILE A 145 11.70 -9.78 14.88
N ASP A 146 12.54 -9.38 13.93
CA ASP A 146 13.96 -9.06 14.17
C ASP A 146 14.17 -7.68 14.83
N GLN A 147 13.14 -6.84 14.91
CA GLN A 147 13.19 -5.48 15.42
C GLN A 147 11.98 -5.20 16.32
N PRO A 148 12.04 -5.56 17.62
CA PRO A 148 10.95 -5.33 18.54
C PRO A 148 10.52 -3.87 18.59
N GLY A 149 9.21 -3.61 18.49
CA GLY A 149 8.64 -2.26 18.46
C GLY A 149 8.66 -1.58 17.09
N ARG A 150 9.13 -2.25 16.05
CA ARG A 150 9.04 -1.79 14.67
C ARG A 150 8.02 -2.58 13.87
N TYR A 151 7.44 -1.90 12.89
CA TYR A 151 6.37 -2.41 12.06
C TYR A 151 6.69 -2.20 10.59
N GLU A 152 6.27 -3.11 9.73
CA GLU A 152 6.38 -2.98 8.27
C GLU A 152 5.00 -2.76 7.67
N ILE A 153 4.90 -1.82 6.74
CA ILE A 153 3.63 -1.48 6.09
C ILE A 153 3.23 -2.60 5.13
N VAL A 154 2.02 -3.13 5.32
CA VAL A 154 1.34 -4.02 4.37
C VAL A 154 0.53 -3.18 3.39
N PHE A 155 -0.34 -2.28 3.90
CA PHE A 155 -1.17 -1.37 3.10
C PHE A 155 -1.16 0.04 3.68
N GLY A 156 -1.35 1.02 2.80
CA GLY A 156 -1.56 2.42 3.21
C GLY A 156 -0.30 3.28 3.20
N HIS A 157 0.67 2.99 2.35
CA HIS A 157 1.92 3.76 2.19
C HIS A 157 1.70 5.27 2.03
N ARG A 158 0.66 5.71 1.27
CA ARG A 158 0.35 7.12 1.08
C ARG A 158 -0.12 7.79 2.38
N ARG A 159 -0.96 7.09 3.18
CA ARG A 159 -1.42 7.62 4.49
C ARG A 159 -0.27 7.72 5.48
N HIS A 160 0.57 6.68 5.54
CA HIS A 160 1.78 6.71 6.37
C HIS A 160 2.68 7.88 5.99
N ARG A 161 2.96 8.07 4.68
CA ARG A 161 3.80 9.17 4.18
C ARG A 161 3.22 10.53 4.55
N ALA A 162 1.91 10.72 4.40
CA ALA A 162 1.22 11.96 4.79
C ALA A 162 1.32 12.23 6.30
N CYS A 163 1.05 11.22 7.15
CA CYS A 163 1.21 11.36 8.60
C CYS A 163 2.65 11.67 9.00
N SER A 164 3.63 11.00 8.36
CA SER A 164 5.06 11.24 8.59
C SER A 164 5.47 12.67 8.24
N GLU A 165 5.00 13.21 7.09
CA GLU A 165 5.28 14.59 6.70
C GLU A 165 4.58 15.63 7.57
N LEU A 166 3.44 15.28 8.17
CA LEU A 166 2.70 16.14 9.11
C LEU A 166 3.21 16.02 10.55
N GLY A 167 4.08 15.05 10.85
CA GLY A 167 4.58 14.80 12.20
C GLY A 167 3.49 14.31 13.17
N ILE A 168 2.43 13.65 12.69
CA ILE A 168 1.31 13.16 13.49
C ILE A 168 1.31 11.63 13.57
N PRO A 169 0.81 11.04 14.68
CA PRO A 169 0.70 9.59 14.82
C PRO A 169 -0.17 8.98 13.73
N VAL A 170 0.24 7.82 13.22
CA VAL A 170 -0.52 7.07 12.21
C VAL A 170 -1.40 6.00 12.88
N LEU A 171 -2.70 6.00 12.56
CA LEU A 171 -3.61 4.95 12.98
C LEU A 171 -3.35 3.70 12.14
N ALA A 172 -3.03 2.60 12.80
CA ALA A 172 -2.65 1.34 12.17
C ALA A 172 -3.41 0.16 12.76
N THR A 173 -3.75 -0.80 11.92
CA THR A 173 -4.17 -2.14 12.28
C THR A 173 -2.94 -3.03 12.29
N ILE A 174 -2.70 -3.73 13.40
CA ILE A 174 -1.51 -4.57 13.57
C ILE A 174 -1.91 -6.01 13.28
N ASP A 175 -1.33 -6.59 12.23
CA ASP A 175 -1.40 -8.03 12.00
C ASP A 175 -0.32 -8.71 12.86
N ALA A 176 -0.77 -9.42 13.88
CA ALA A 176 0.11 -10.16 14.78
C ALA A 176 0.50 -11.54 14.22
N SER A 177 -0.10 -11.98 13.11
CA SER A 177 0.29 -13.22 12.44
C SER A 177 1.69 -13.06 11.83
N ALA A 178 2.47 -14.13 11.87
CA ALA A 178 3.78 -14.17 11.21
C ALA A 178 3.57 -14.32 9.69
N VAL A 179 3.15 -13.24 9.03
CA VAL A 179 2.94 -13.21 7.59
C VAL A 179 4.28 -13.36 6.88
N SER A 180 4.41 -14.39 6.08
CA SER A 180 5.60 -14.61 5.25
C SER A 180 5.73 -13.52 4.17
N ASP A 181 6.93 -13.35 3.61
CA ASP A 181 7.14 -12.40 2.51
C ASP A 181 6.31 -12.73 1.26
N HIS A 182 6.05 -14.02 1.01
CA HIS A 182 5.16 -14.46 -0.08
C HIS A 182 3.72 -14.02 0.14
N GLU A 183 3.21 -14.18 1.36
CA GLU A 183 1.86 -13.75 1.73
C GLU A 183 1.75 -12.22 1.71
N LEU A 184 2.76 -11.53 2.26
CA LEU A 184 2.83 -10.06 2.21
C LEU A 184 2.81 -9.56 0.77
N PHE A 185 3.68 -10.11 -0.10
CA PHE A 185 3.76 -9.73 -1.50
C PHE A 185 2.43 -9.97 -2.22
N SER A 186 1.83 -11.14 -2.02
CA SER A 186 0.54 -11.50 -2.63
C SER A 186 -0.60 -10.62 -2.14
N ALA A 187 -0.61 -10.26 -0.86
CA ALA A 187 -1.59 -9.34 -0.29
C ALA A 187 -1.44 -7.93 -0.86
N MET A 188 -0.21 -7.42 -0.93
CA MET A 188 0.10 -6.11 -1.52
C MET A 188 -0.27 -6.06 -3.01
N ASP A 189 0.03 -7.10 -3.77
CA ASP A 189 -0.32 -7.17 -5.19
C ASP A 189 -1.83 -7.21 -5.41
N ARG A 190 -2.57 -7.99 -4.62
CA ARG A 190 -4.03 -8.07 -4.72
C ARG A 190 -4.67 -6.71 -4.47
N GLU A 191 -4.29 -6.04 -3.39
CA GLU A 191 -4.79 -4.71 -3.04
C GLU A 191 -4.46 -3.70 -4.13
N ASN A 192 -3.25 -3.74 -4.67
CA ASN A 192 -2.81 -2.84 -5.74
C ASN A 192 -3.58 -3.07 -7.05
N ARG A 193 -3.89 -4.33 -7.40
CA ARG A 193 -4.67 -4.65 -8.61
C ARG A 193 -6.14 -4.24 -8.53
N GLU A 194 -6.69 -4.19 -7.32
CA GLU A 194 -8.05 -3.71 -7.09
C GLU A 194 -8.17 -2.19 -7.19
N ARG A 195 -7.04 -1.48 -7.22
CA ARG A 195 -7.00 -0.02 -7.37
C ARG A 195 -6.84 0.39 -8.84
N ALA A 196 -7.53 1.48 -9.20
CA ALA A 196 -7.45 2.06 -10.54
C ALA A 196 -6.16 2.88 -10.80
N ASP A 197 -5.39 3.20 -9.75
CA ASP A 197 -4.33 4.23 -9.77
C ASP A 197 -2.90 3.66 -9.71
N LEU A 198 -2.70 2.35 -9.79
CA LEU A 198 -1.36 1.78 -9.90
C LEU A 198 -0.84 1.89 -11.32
N SER A 199 0.32 2.52 -11.49
CA SER A 199 0.95 2.60 -12.81
C SER A 199 1.55 1.24 -13.22
N PRO A 200 1.52 0.90 -14.53
CA PRO A 200 2.19 -0.30 -15.03
C PRO A 200 3.68 -0.36 -14.71
N TYR A 201 4.34 0.78 -14.60
CA TYR A 201 5.75 0.87 -14.22
C TYR A 201 5.98 0.46 -12.77
N GLU A 202 5.17 0.97 -11.83
CA GLU A 202 5.25 0.60 -10.42
C GLU A 202 5.01 -0.90 -10.21
N GLN A 203 4.01 -1.44 -10.89
CA GLN A 203 3.70 -2.87 -10.82
C GLN A 203 4.82 -3.73 -11.41
N GLY A 204 5.33 -3.34 -12.59
CA GLY A 204 6.45 -4.03 -13.23
C GLY A 204 7.70 -4.04 -12.36
N THR A 205 8.04 -2.90 -11.76
CA THR A 205 9.20 -2.77 -10.87
C THR A 205 9.07 -3.65 -9.62
N MET A 206 7.87 -3.74 -9.05
CA MET A 206 7.58 -4.65 -7.92
C MET A 206 7.81 -6.11 -8.31
N TYR A 207 7.31 -6.53 -9.47
CA TYR A 207 7.48 -7.91 -9.95
C TYR A 207 8.93 -8.23 -10.30
N ARG A 208 9.63 -7.30 -10.94
CA ARG A 208 11.06 -7.46 -11.25
C ARG A 208 11.86 -7.65 -9.99
N ARG A 209 11.64 -6.81 -8.96
CA ARG A 209 12.30 -6.94 -7.66
C ARG A 209 12.05 -8.30 -7.02
N ALA A 210 10.80 -8.80 -7.03
CA ALA A 210 10.47 -10.09 -6.46
C ALA A 210 11.20 -11.27 -7.13
N LEU A 211 11.48 -11.15 -8.44
CA LEU A 211 12.25 -12.12 -9.20
C LEU A 211 13.76 -11.99 -8.93
N ASP A 212 14.27 -10.76 -8.92
CA ASP A 212 15.70 -10.47 -8.71
C ASP A 212 16.15 -10.86 -7.29
N GLU A 213 15.33 -10.60 -6.29
CA GLU A 213 15.53 -11.01 -4.89
C GLU A 213 15.17 -12.49 -4.63
N LYS A 214 14.80 -13.23 -5.68
CA LYS A 214 14.48 -14.67 -5.63
C LYS A 214 13.30 -15.00 -4.69
N LEU A 215 12.41 -14.06 -4.43
CA LEU A 215 11.15 -14.37 -3.76
C LEU A 215 10.37 -15.40 -4.58
N TYR A 216 10.39 -15.26 -5.91
CA TYR A 216 9.87 -16.26 -6.84
C TYR A 216 10.96 -16.68 -7.81
N PRO A 217 11.13 -18.00 -8.05
CA PRO A 217 12.23 -18.50 -8.89
C PRO A 217 12.00 -18.27 -10.40
N SER A 218 10.79 -17.94 -10.83
CA SER A 218 10.46 -17.71 -12.23
C SER A 218 9.15 -16.92 -12.41
N ASN A 219 8.98 -16.33 -13.60
CA ASN A 219 7.73 -15.64 -13.99
C ASN A 219 6.50 -16.55 -13.87
N ARG A 220 6.66 -17.84 -14.16
CA ARG A 220 5.59 -18.83 -14.05
C ARG A 220 5.16 -19.03 -12.59
N ARG A 221 6.11 -19.18 -11.68
CA ARG A 221 5.82 -19.33 -10.25
C ARG A 221 5.22 -18.06 -9.64
N LEU A 222 5.68 -16.90 -10.09
CA LEU A 222 5.07 -15.62 -9.74
C LEU A 222 3.61 -15.57 -10.22
N ALA A 223 3.33 -15.92 -11.47
CA ALA A 223 1.98 -15.94 -12.03
C ALA A 223 1.05 -16.90 -11.26
N GLU A 224 1.51 -18.12 -10.97
CA GLU A 224 0.80 -19.13 -10.19
C GLU A 224 0.45 -18.60 -8.79
N ALA A 225 1.42 -18.00 -8.08
CA ALA A 225 1.22 -17.48 -6.73
C ALA A 225 0.23 -16.30 -6.69
N LEU A 226 0.21 -15.45 -7.70
CA LEU A 226 -0.67 -14.30 -7.80
C LEU A 226 -2.03 -14.61 -8.43
N GLY A 227 -2.24 -15.83 -8.93
CA GLY A 227 -3.47 -16.24 -9.60
C GLY A 227 -3.72 -15.50 -10.92
N VAL A 228 -2.65 -15.14 -11.65
CA VAL A 228 -2.72 -14.43 -12.93
C VAL A 228 -2.10 -15.25 -14.07
N SER A 229 -2.38 -14.86 -15.33
CA SER A 229 -1.77 -15.55 -16.47
C SER A 229 -0.29 -15.23 -16.60
N HIS A 230 0.51 -16.19 -17.08
CA HIS A 230 1.92 -15.98 -17.38
C HIS A 230 2.14 -14.84 -18.40
N THR A 231 1.26 -14.75 -19.40
CA THR A 231 1.28 -13.69 -20.41
C THR A 231 1.06 -12.31 -19.77
N TRP A 232 0.20 -12.23 -18.76
CA TRP A 232 -0.02 -10.99 -18.06
C TRP A 232 1.23 -10.54 -17.29
N VAL A 233 1.87 -11.45 -16.55
CA VAL A 233 3.15 -11.18 -15.86
C VAL A 233 4.23 -10.74 -16.86
N ALA A 234 4.35 -11.42 -18.01
CA ALA A 234 5.31 -11.05 -19.05
C ALA A 234 5.06 -9.62 -19.58
N ASN A 235 3.80 -9.25 -19.82
CA ASN A 235 3.45 -7.89 -20.28
C ASN A 235 3.74 -6.82 -19.23
N VAL A 236 3.55 -7.12 -17.95
CA VAL A 236 3.88 -6.21 -16.83
C VAL A 236 5.40 -6.03 -16.74
N LEU A 237 6.16 -7.10 -16.83
CA LEU A 237 7.63 -7.07 -16.79
C LEU A 237 8.25 -6.30 -17.96
N LEU A 238 7.63 -6.32 -19.15
CA LEU A 238 8.09 -5.51 -20.29
C LEU A 238 8.25 -4.03 -19.96
N VAL A 239 7.42 -3.50 -19.05
CA VAL A 239 7.51 -2.10 -18.64
C VAL A 239 8.73 -1.86 -17.75
N ALA A 240 9.00 -2.78 -16.82
CA ALA A 240 10.14 -2.70 -15.92
C ALA A 240 11.49 -2.98 -16.63
N ASP A 241 11.45 -3.77 -17.72
CA ASP A 241 12.63 -4.17 -18.49
C ASP A 241 13.08 -3.12 -19.51
N LEU A 242 12.36 -2.00 -19.63
CA LEU A 242 12.77 -0.90 -20.47
C LEU A 242 14.13 -0.33 -20.01
N PRO A 243 15.07 -0.07 -20.92
CA PRO A 243 16.35 0.53 -20.56
C PRO A 243 16.18 1.90 -19.89
N ALA A 244 17.00 2.19 -18.87
CA ALA A 244 16.94 3.47 -18.13
C ALA A 244 16.97 4.70 -19.08
N PRO A 245 17.82 4.78 -20.14
CA PRO A 245 17.79 5.93 -21.04
C PRO A 245 16.44 6.13 -21.77
N VAL A 246 15.66 5.06 -21.94
CA VAL A 246 14.32 5.12 -22.56
C VAL A 246 13.30 5.64 -21.55
N VAL A 247 13.35 5.13 -20.31
CA VAL A 247 12.45 5.56 -19.22
C VAL A 247 12.63 7.04 -18.92
N GLU A 248 13.88 7.53 -18.90
CA GLU A 248 14.24 8.92 -18.65
C GLU A 248 13.80 9.90 -19.76
N CYS A 249 13.31 9.42 -20.90
CA CYS A 249 12.69 10.27 -21.92
C CYS A 249 11.29 10.76 -21.57
N PHE A 250 10.63 10.08 -20.62
CA PHE A 250 9.30 10.46 -20.14
C PHE A 250 9.41 11.49 -19.02
N ARG A 251 8.38 12.30 -18.81
CA ARG A 251 8.34 13.28 -17.70
C ARG A 251 8.34 12.56 -16.35
N SER A 252 7.64 11.45 -16.28
CA SER A 252 7.65 10.53 -15.17
C SER A 252 7.52 9.10 -15.69
N PRO A 253 8.18 8.11 -15.08
CA PRO A 253 7.98 6.70 -15.39
C PRO A 253 6.52 6.25 -15.27
N LEU A 254 5.70 6.97 -14.47
CA LEU A 254 4.28 6.68 -14.27
C LEU A 254 3.43 6.89 -15.54
N GLU A 255 3.93 7.66 -16.52
CA GLU A 255 3.25 7.85 -17.82
C GLU A 255 3.38 6.63 -18.75
N ILE A 256 4.25 5.67 -18.43
CA ILE A 256 4.52 4.51 -19.30
C ILE A 256 3.39 3.49 -19.15
N GLN A 257 2.62 3.32 -20.22
CA GLN A 257 1.54 2.33 -20.30
C GLN A 257 2.05 1.02 -20.94
N HIS A 258 1.35 -0.09 -20.71
CA HIS A 258 1.67 -1.40 -21.32
C HIS A 258 1.82 -1.33 -22.86
N ARG A 259 0.93 -0.58 -23.55
CA ARG A 259 1.01 -0.36 -25.00
C ARG A 259 2.31 0.36 -25.40
N HIS A 260 2.77 1.32 -24.61
CA HIS A 260 4.01 2.05 -24.84
C HIS A 260 5.20 1.10 -24.74
N ALA A 261 5.26 0.32 -23.65
CA ALA A 261 6.32 -0.65 -23.43
C ALA A 261 6.39 -1.70 -24.53
N LYS A 262 5.24 -2.22 -24.97
CA LYS A 262 5.17 -3.20 -26.06
C LYS A 262 5.73 -2.66 -27.38
N SER A 263 5.35 -1.44 -27.77
CA SER A 263 5.84 -0.80 -28.99
C SER A 263 7.35 -0.53 -28.92
N ILE A 264 7.83 -0.04 -27.77
CA ILE A 264 9.25 0.24 -27.57
C ILE A 264 10.07 -1.06 -27.51
N ALA A 265 9.57 -2.10 -26.84
CA ALA A 265 10.23 -3.40 -26.77
C ALA A 265 10.42 -4.00 -28.15
N SER A 266 9.37 -4.00 -29.00
CA SER A 266 9.48 -4.46 -30.39
C SER A 266 10.49 -3.65 -31.20
N ALA A 267 10.54 -2.33 -31.01
CA ALA A 267 11.55 -1.51 -31.68
C ALA A 267 12.97 -1.80 -31.14
N LEU A 268 13.13 -2.09 -29.85
CA LEU A 268 14.42 -2.50 -29.26
C LEU A 268 14.90 -3.86 -29.75
N GLU A 269 13.99 -4.80 -30.04
CA GLU A 269 14.31 -6.10 -30.65
C GLU A 269 14.81 -5.90 -32.08
N THR A 270 14.22 -4.98 -32.83
CA THR A 270 14.56 -4.71 -34.26
C THR A 270 15.83 -3.87 -34.38
N ASP A 271 15.94 -2.76 -33.65
CA ASP A 271 17.04 -1.79 -33.73
C ASP A 271 17.37 -1.17 -32.37
N ARG A 272 17.98 -1.95 -31.48
CA ARG A 272 18.37 -1.51 -30.14
C ARG A 272 19.26 -0.27 -30.15
N LYS A 273 20.26 -0.25 -31.03
CA LYS A 273 21.21 0.86 -31.12
C LYS A 273 20.55 2.16 -31.58
N GLY A 274 19.68 2.07 -32.55
CA GLY A 274 18.92 3.21 -33.07
C GLY A 274 17.95 3.78 -32.03
N VAL A 275 17.22 2.91 -31.30
CA VAL A 275 16.33 3.35 -30.20
C VAL A 275 17.11 4.09 -29.12
N LEU A 276 18.24 3.53 -28.65
CA LEU A 276 19.06 4.17 -27.61
C LEU A 276 19.63 5.51 -28.07
N ARG A 277 20.11 5.60 -29.32
CA ARG A 277 20.57 6.87 -29.90
C ARG A 277 19.44 7.91 -29.95
N ARG A 278 18.22 7.49 -30.32
CA ARG A 278 17.04 8.38 -30.33
C ARG A 278 16.67 8.81 -28.91
N ALA A 279 16.81 7.91 -27.92
CA ALA A 279 16.60 8.24 -26.51
C ALA A 279 17.56 9.30 -26.01
N GLU A 280 18.87 9.14 -26.26
CA GLU A 280 19.89 10.13 -25.91
C GLU A 280 19.59 11.51 -26.55
N LYS A 281 19.21 11.54 -27.83
CA LYS A 281 18.82 12.78 -28.51
C LYS A 281 17.57 13.42 -27.90
N LEU A 282 16.60 12.61 -27.46
CA LEU A 282 15.37 13.12 -26.81
C LEU A 282 15.68 13.73 -25.43
N ARG A 283 16.56 13.07 -24.65
CA ARG A 283 16.98 13.57 -23.33
C ARG A 283 17.75 14.90 -23.41
N ALA A 284 18.51 15.10 -24.47
CA ALA A 284 19.20 16.36 -24.71
C ALA A 284 18.24 17.54 -25.07
N GLN A 285 16.96 17.27 -25.32
CA GLN A 285 15.96 18.29 -25.60
C GLN A 285 15.24 18.69 -24.29
N GLU A 286 15.40 19.94 -23.88
CA GLU A 286 14.84 20.47 -22.59
C GLU A 286 13.30 20.53 -22.53
N ARG A 287 12.58 20.27 -23.62
CA ARG A 287 11.11 20.36 -23.63
C ARG A 287 10.46 19.00 -23.31
N PRO A 288 9.69 18.92 -22.20
CA PRO A 288 8.96 17.71 -21.88
C PRO A 288 7.88 17.45 -22.93
N LYS A 289 7.95 16.28 -23.59
CA LYS A 289 6.98 15.85 -24.59
C LYS A 289 5.89 15.01 -23.97
N ALA A 290 4.71 14.98 -24.58
CA ALA A 290 3.66 14.02 -24.21
C ALA A 290 4.15 12.58 -24.46
N ALA A 291 3.73 11.63 -23.63
CA ALA A 291 4.17 10.23 -23.70
C ALA A 291 4.03 9.62 -25.11
N ALA A 292 2.93 9.90 -25.82
CA ALA A 292 2.73 9.41 -27.19
C ALA A 292 3.79 9.92 -28.18
N ALA A 293 4.21 11.20 -28.04
CA ALA A 293 5.25 11.79 -28.88
C ALA A 293 6.64 11.21 -28.56
N VAL A 294 6.90 10.89 -27.27
CA VAL A 294 8.13 10.21 -26.85
C VAL A 294 8.18 8.81 -27.49
N VAL A 295 7.10 8.04 -27.41
CA VAL A 295 7.02 6.71 -28.00
C VAL A 295 7.24 6.76 -29.52
N ALA A 296 6.56 7.65 -30.23
CA ALA A 296 6.71 7.82 -31.69
C ALA A 296 8.16 8.15 -32.07
N ALA A 297 8.80 9.03 -31.32
CA ALA A 297 10.19 9.39 -31.54
C ALA A 297 11.16 8.24 -31.25
N LEU A 298 10.93 7.45 -30.19
CA LEU A 298 11.75 6.29 -29.83
C LEU A 298 11.63 5.16 -30.84
N VAL A 299 10.43 4.85 -31.30
CA VAL A 299 10.16 3.80 -32.27
C VAL A 299 10.67 4.19 -33.69
N GLY A 300 10.87 5.48 -33.93
CA GLY A 300 11.34 5.95 -35.23
C GLY A 300 10.20 6.11 -36.24
N THR A 301 8.96 5.97 -35.78
CA THR A 301 7.76 6.37 -36.54
C THR A 301 7.57 7.89 -36.46
N SER A 302 8.65 8.64 -36.45
CA SER A 302 8.65 10.12 -36.53
C SER A 302 8.28 10.62 -37.94
N ASN A 303 7.49 9.88 -38.69
CA ASN A 303 6.37 10.51 -39.31
C ASN A 303 5.31 10.70 -38.21
N VAL A 304 5.45 11.75 -37.39
CA VAL A 304 4.28 12.60 -37.22
C VAL A 304 3.88 12.85 -38.67
N ALA A 305 2.91 12.11 -39.16
CA ALA A 305 2.08 12.59 -40.24
C ALA A 305 1.74 14.00 -39.74
N ALA A 306 2.37 15.00 -40.35
CA ALA A 306 1.98 16.39 -40.16
C ALA A 306 0.48 16.29 -40.22
N GLU A 307 -0.22 16.74 -39.15
CA GLU A 307 -1.68 16.67 -39.15
C GLU A 307 -2.07 17.04 -40.58
N PRO A 308 -2.74 16.15 -41.31
CA PRO A 308 -2.87 16.35 -42.75
C PRO A 308 -3.43 17.75 -42.91
N ALA A 309 -2.70 18.61 -43.59
CA ALA A 309 -2.95 20.04 -43.59
C ALA A 309 -4.44 20.22 -43.91
N HIS A 310 -5.17 20.64 -42.88
CA HIS A 310 -6.60 20.84 -43.03
C HIS A 310 -6.81 21.99 -44.02
N GLN A 311 -7.42 21.66 -45.13
CA GLN A 311 -7.82 22.67 -46.10
C GLN A 311 -9.24 23.16 -45.75
N PRO A 312 -9.53 24.44 -45.90
CA PRO A 312 -10.87 24.94 -45.68
C PRO A 312 -11.82 24.32 -46.69
N LEU A 313 -12.97 23.91 -46.22
CA LEU A 313 -14.10 23.48 -47.10
C LEU A 313 -15.02 24.70 -47.26
N GLU A 314 -15.02 25.28 -48.42
CA GLU A 314 -15.83 26.46 -48.74
C GLU A 314 -16.96 26.08 -49.72
N VAL A 315 -18.15 26.64 -49.45
CA VAL A 315 -19.32 26.54 -50.29
C VAL A 315 -19.85 27.95 -50.51
N ASP A 316 -19.95 28.40 -51.77
CA ASP A 316 -20.40 29.74 -52.14
C ASP A 316 -19.65 30.87 -51.41
N GLY A 317 -18.32 30.70 -51.22
CA GLY A 317 -17.47 31.66 -50.54
C GLY A 317 -17.58 31.69 -48.99
N THR A 318 -18.36 30.79 -48.43
CA THR A 318 -18.50 30.64 -46.96
C THR A 318 -17.76 29.36 -46.51
N GLN A 319 -16.89 29.48 -45.53
CA GLN A 319 -16.23 28.32 -44.96
C GLN A 319 -17.25 27.53 -44.09
N VAL A 320 -17.55 26.30 -44.53
CA VAL A 320 -18.53 25.41 -43.88
C VAL A 320 -17.86 24.29 -43.10
N GLY A 321 -16.54 24.18 -43.17
CA GLY A 321 -15.79 23.14 -42.49
C GLY A 321 -14.34 23.05 -42.94
N ARG A 322 -13.76 21.86 -42.78
CA ARG A 322 -12.38 21.56 -43.18
C ARG A 322 -12.27 20.10 -43.66
N TRP A 323 -11.35 19.87 -44.57
CA TRP A 323 -11.06 18.52 -45.00
C TRP A 323 -9.55 18.26 -45.00
N SER A 324 -9.19 16.99 -44.89
CA SER A 324 -7.81 16.57 -44.96
C SER A 324 -7.69 15.20 -45.61
N ARG A 325 -6.54 14.91 -46.23
CA ARG A 325 -6.22 13.62 -46.84
C ARG A 325 -4.97 13.08 -46.16
N ASP A 326 -5.03 11.87 -45.60
CA ASP A 326 -3.87 11.22 -45.01
C ASP A 326 -2.94 10.61 -46.09
N GLY A 327 -1.72 10.20 -45.65
CA GLY A 327 -0.74 9.57 -46.57
C GLY A 327 -1.19 8.21 -47.15
N ALA A 328 -2.24 7.61 -46.59
CA ALA A 328 -2.86 6.38 -47.09
C ALA A 328 -4.00 6.65 -48.08
N GLY A 329 -4.27 7.92 -48.42
CA GLY A 329 -5.31 8.34 -49.33
C GLY A 329 -6.70 8.46 -48.73
N ARG A 330 -6.86 8.30 -47.38
CA ARG A 330 -8.13 8.42 -46.68
C ARG A 330 -8.52 9.89 -46.60
N LEU A 331 -9.75 10.23 -46.99
CA LEU A 331 -10.32 11.56 -46.92
C LEU A 331 -11.13 11.70 -45.60
N THR A 332 -10.83 12.73 -44.82
CA THR A 332 -11.61 13.13 -43.66
C THR A 332 -12.21 14.50 -43.91
N VAL A 333 -13.52 14.62 -43.81
CA VAL A 333 -14.26 15.89 -43.95
C VAL A 333 -14.96 16.19 -42.64
N GLN A 334 -14.74 17.38 -42.10
CA GLN A 334 -15.42 17.88 -40.92
C GLN A 334 -16.23 19.10 -41.31
N ILE A 335 -17.53 19.04 -41.09
CA ILE A 335 -18.47 20.13 -41.36
C ILE A 335 -18.91 20.69 -40.00
N GLU A 336 -18.94 22.02 -39.88
CA GLU A 336 -19.36 22.68 -38.63
C GLU A 336 -20.85 22.49 -38.39
N ALA A 337 -21.24 22.26 -37.13
CA ALA A 337 -22.61 21.98 -36.73
C ALA A 337 -23.61 23.09 -37.13
N ALA A 338 -23.13 24.33 -37.21
CA ALA A 338 -23.97 25.48 -37.66
C ALA A 338 -24.49 25.34 -39.08
N HIS A 339 -23.79 24.54 -39.90
CA HIS A 339 -24.14 24.35 -41.33
C HIS A 339 -24.82 23.00 -41.63
N LEU A 340 -24.97 22.14 -40.57
CA LEU A 340 -25.47 20.77 -40.71
C LEU A 340 -26.74 20.59 -39.85
N ASN A 341 -27.92 20.66 -40.44
CA ASN A 341 -29.16 20.21 -39.83
C ASN A 341 -29.47 18.77 -40.28
N ASP A 342 -30.47 18.12 -39.66
CA ASP A 342 -30.78 16.70 -39.91
C ASP A 342 -31.10 16.40 -41.35
N ASP A 343 -31.82 17.28 -42.08
CA ASP A 343 -32.15 17.11 -43.50
C ASP A 343 -30.90 17.24 -44.39
N ARG A 344 -30.04 18.21 -44.11
CA ARG A 344 -28.79 18.42 -44.85
C ARG A 344 -27.79 17.29 -44.61
N HIS A 345 -27.73 16.76 -43.38
CA HIS A 345 -26.88 15.60 -43.06
C HIS A 345 -27.25 14.41 -43.95
N LEU A 346 -28.52 14.07 -44.11
CA LEU A 346 -28.97 12.98 -44.98
C LEU A 346 -28.68 13.26 -46.47
N ALA A 347 -28.84 14.50 -46.93
CA ALA A 347 -28.54 14.91 -48.27
C ALA A 347 -27.04 14.80 -48.59
N VAL A 348 -26.16 15.22 -47.69
CA VAL A 348 -24.68 15.09 -47.79
C VAL A 348 -24.28 13.62 -47.91
N LEU A 349 -24.80 12.76 -47.01
CA LEU A 349 -24.50 11.32 -47.06
C LEU A 349 -24.95 10.67 -48.36
N LYS A 350 -26.14 11.02 -48.88
CA LYS A 350 -26.63 10.53 -50.17
C LYS A 350 -25.74 10.99 -51.31
N SER A 351 -25.28 12.24 -51.31
CA SER A 351 -24.39 12.79 -52.34
C SER A 351 -23.03 12.12 -52.31
N ILE A 352 -22.46 11.88 -51.13
CA ILE A 352 -21.19 11.14 -50.97
C ILE A 352 -21.36 9.69 -51.48
N ALA A 353 -22.45 9.02 -51.07
CA ALA A 353 -22.73 7.66 -51.53
C ALA A 353 -22.92 7.59 -53.06
N ALA A 354 -23.53 8.59 -53.67
CA ALA A 354 -23.68 8.67 -55.13
C ALA A 354 -22.35 8.92 -55.85
N ALA A 355 -21.48 9.77 -55.30
CA ALA A 355 -20.15 10.04 -55.83
C ALA A 355 -19.17 8.85 -55.70
N LEU A 356 -19.36 7.96 -54.74
CA LEU A 356 -18.55 6.76 -54.52
C LEU A 356 -19.08 5.52 -55.21
N LYS A 357 -20.24 5.59 -55.86
CA LYS A 357 -20.72 4.51 -56.73
C LYS A 357 -19.92 4.56 -58.04
N VAL A 358 -19.00 3.60 -58.19
CA VAL A 358 -18.31 3.27 -59.42
C VAL A 358 -19.20 2.36 -60.27
#